data_2aba517b7e2bd8400a186938ab2d121f
#
_entry.id   2aba517b7e2bd8400a186938ab2d121f
#
_cell.length_a   1.000
_cell.length_b   1.000
_cell.length_c   1.000
_cell.angle_alpha   90.00
_cell.angle_beta   90.00
_cell.angle_gamma   90.00
#
_symmetry.space_group_name_H-M   'P 1'
#
loop_
_entity.id
_entity.type
_entity.pdbx_description
1 polymer ?
#
loop_
_entity_poly.entity_id
_entity_poly.type
_entity_poly.pdbx_seq_one_letter_code
_entity_poly.pdbx_strand_id
1 'polypeptide(L)'
;MPELKLIPLGVGDAFTAHHYTTCLALGVDDQWLLIDCPHPVRKMWREGSLAALGTPIDLDKVVGVAITHLHADHASGLEDFAYFNYFMLKRRPLWLAHPDVSLHLWTGLLSAGMGRTRMTAEGVSVRPQLSDYVDLIPLSITRAVDFGPFSIECRETMHSIPTTALKIQAAGRTFGFSADSAHDPGLIEWLNPADLIVHEATTLAESEVHTPYRHLAALPEELRAKMRLSHLPDNFDEASSVIEVLKEGRLYVV
;
A
#
# COMPACT_ATOMS: atom_id res chain seq x y z
N MET A 1 25.10 1.60 -7.22
CA MET A 1 24.04 0.86 -7.94
C MET A 1 22.73 1.36 -7.38
N PRO A 2 21.63 1.40 -8.16
CA PRO A 2 20.34 1.75 -7.59
C PRO A 2 19.98 0.78 -6.45
N GLU A 3 19.31 1.29 -5.41
CA GLU A 3 18.87 0.53 -4.25
C GLU A 3 17.35 0.55 -4.17
N LEU A 4 16.74 -0.57 -3.78
CA LEU A 4 15.33 -0.60 -3.42
C LEU A 4 15.18 -0.12 -1.98
N LYS A 5 14.44 0.96 -1.79
CA LYS A 5 14.21 1.64 -0.51
C LYS A 5 12.76 1.48 -0.09
N LEU A 6 12.54 1.34 1.21
CA LEU A 6 11.22 1.34 1.82
C LEU A 6 11.15 2.44 2.88
N ILE A 7 10.10 3.26 2.81
CA ILE A 7 9.72 4.21 3.86
C ILE A 7 8.29 3.87 4.29
N PRO A 8 8.07 3.36 5.51
CA PRO A 8 6.73 3.23 6.07
C PRO A 8 6.16 4.62 6.37
N LEU A 9 4.99 4.93 5.83
CA LEU A 9 4.28 6.19 6.04
C LEU A 9 3.22 6.07 7.13
N GLY A 10 2.74 4.86 7.36
CA GLY A 10 1.83 4.45 8.39
C GLY A 10 1.97 2.95 8.64
N VAL A 11 1.80 2.53 9.88
CA VAL A 11 2.02 1.15 10.34
C VAL A 11 0.87 0.61 11.21
N GLY A 12 -0.11 1.45 11.55
CA GLY A 12 -1.26 1.09 12.36
C GLY A 12 -2.35 0.37 11.58
N ASP A 13 -3.23 -0.33 12.30
CA ASP A 13 -4.45 -0.93 11.77
C ASP A 13 -5.56 0.12 11.53
N ALA A 14 -6.77 -0.34 11.17
CA ALA A 14 -7.93 0.50 10.90
C ALA A 14 -8.38 1.35 12.10
N PHE A 15 -8.05 0.95 13.33
CA PHE A 15 -8.55 1.57 14.55
C PHE A 15 -7.46 2.27 15.37
N THR A 16 -6.26 2.35 14.84
CA THR A 16 -5.13 3.00 15.52
C THR A 16 -5.43 4.46 15.85
N ALA A 17 -5.08 4.87 17.06
CA ALA A 17 -5.10 6.27 17.51
C ALA A 17 -3.68 6.86 17.66
N HIS A 18 -2.65 6.04 17.53
CA HIS A 18 -1.26 6.42 17.77
C HIS A 18 -0.43 6.55 16.49
N HIS A 19 -0.88 5.91 15.40
CA HIS A 19 -0.16 5.82 14.14
C HIS A 19 -1.00 6.30 12.97
N TYR A 20 -0.39 6.59 11.85
CA TYR A 20 -1.10 6.58 10.57
C TYR A 20 -1.45 5.14 10.19
N THR A 21 -2.59 4.96 9.51
CA THR A 21 -2.96 3.65 8.98
C THR A 21 -1.99 3.20 7.89
N THR A 22 -1.92 1.90 7.66
CA THR A 22 -0.88 1.27 6.84
C THR A 22 -0.75 1.89 5.44
N CYS A 23 0.42 2.43 5.17
CA CYS A 23 0.83 2.96 3.88
C CYS A 23 2.34 2.85 3.75
N LEU A 24 2.81 2.29 2.64
CA LEU A 24 4.23 2.08 2.40
C LEU A 24 4.68 2.81 1.13
N ALA A 25 5.90 3.33 1.12
CA ALA A 25 6.52 3.91 -0.06
C ALA A 25 7.76 3.10 -0.45
N LEU A 26 7.76 2.52 -1.65
CA LEU A 26 8.93 1.88 -2.25
C LEU A 26 9.59 2.83 -3.23
N GLY A 27 10.91 2.94 -3.18
CA GLY A 27 11.66 3.86 -4.01
C GLY A 27 12.87 3.24 -4.70
N VAL A 28 13.08 3.62 -5.95
CA VAL A 28 14.33 3.40 -6.70
C VAL A 28 14.74 4.74 -7.29
N ASP A 29 15.97 5.18 -6.97
CA ASP A 29 16.44 6.52 -7.29
C ASP A 29 15.49 7.60 -6.75
N ASP A 30 14.84 8.40 -7.60
CA ASP A 30 13.86 9.42 -7.21
C ASP A 30 12.41 9.07 -7.63
N GLN A 31 12.15 7.82 -8.01
CA GLN A 31 10.83 7.31 -8.37
C GLN A 31 10.24 6.51 -7.21
N TRP A 32 9.05 6.91 -6.75
CA TRP A 32 8.39 6.30 -5.60
C TRP A 32 7.04 5.69 -5.98
N LEU A 33 6.83 4.44 -5.58
CA LEU A 33 5.56 3.73 -5.67
C LEU A 33 4.95 3.68 -4.27
N LEU A 34 3.72 4.17 -4.11
CA LEU A 34 2.95 3.95 -2.88
C LEU A 34 2.27 2.59 -2.93
N ILE A 35 2.23 1.91 -1.81
CA ILE A 35 1.35 0.77 -1.55
C ILE A 35 0.28 1.27 -0.61
N ASP A 36 -0.96 1.26 -1.09
CA ASP A 36 -2.13 1.88 -0.50
C ASP A 36 -2.05 3.40 -0.36
N CYS A 37 -3.19 4.01 -0.08
CA CYS A 37 -3.31 5.47 -0.09
C CYS A 37 -4.40 5.93 0.90
N PRO A 38 -4.18 5.78 2.22
CA PRO A 38 -5.10 6.32 3.22
C PRO A 38 -5.01 7.84 3.33
N HIS A 39 -6.05 8.47 3.89
CA HIS A 39 -6.00 9.89 4.22
C HIS A 39 -5.23 10.11 5.56
N PRO A 40 -4.38 11.12 5.66
CA PRO A 40 -4.03 12.17 4.70
C PRO A 40 -2.68 11.90 3.99
N VAL A 41 -2.70 11.13 2.92
CA VAL A 41 -1.50 10.61 2.23
C VAL A 41 -0.43 11.65 1.93
N ARG A 42 -0.80 12.87 1.49
CA ARG A 42 0.19 13.91 1.18
C ARG A 42 0.95 14.37 2.43
N LYS A 43 0.27 14.47 3.57
CA LYS A 43 0.90 14.80 4.85
C LYS A 43 1.82 13.67 5.29
N MET A 44 1.33 12.44 5.26
CA MET A 44 2.10 11.24 5.60
C MET A 44 3.37 11.14 4.76
N TRP A 45 3.26 11.35 3.44
CA TRP A 45 4.40 11.32 2.52
C TRP A 45 5.45 12.40 2.86
N ARG A 46 5.02 13.64 3.08
CA ARG A 46 5.95 14.73 3.44
C ARG A 46 6.65 14.52 4.77
N GLU A 47 5.94 14.04 5.78
CA GLU A 47 6.51 13.74 7.10
C GLU A 47 7.43 12.53 7.03
N GLY A 48 7.01 11.44 6.42
CA GLY A 48 7.80 10.23 6.26
C GLY A 48 9.08 10.46 5.44
N SER A 49 8.99 11.17 4.31
CA SER A 49 10.17 11.49 3.50
C SER A 49 11.13 12.44 4.24
N LEU A 50 10.62 13.44 4.97
CA LEU A 50 11.46 14.33 5.78
C LEU A 50 12.22 13.52 6.85
N ALA A 51 11.54 12.65 7.57
CA ALA A 51 12.15 11.83 8.63
C ALA A 51 13.19 10.85 8.06
N ALA A 52 12.87 10.19 6.94
CA ALA A 52 13.71 9.17 6.33
C ALA A 52 14.92 9.74 5.57
N LEU A 53 14.75 10.87 4.88
CA LEU A 53 15.72 11.38 3.91
C LEU A 53 16.30 12.75 4.29
N GLY A 54 15.81 13.35 5.39
CA GLY A 54 16.21 14.71 5.83
C GLY A 54 15.66 15.84 4.95
N THR A 55 14.86 15.52 3.92
CA THR A 55 14.26 16.49 3.01
C THR A 55 12.85 16.05 2.65
N PRO A 56 11.83 16.92 2.79
CA PRO A 56 10.47 16.56 2.42
C PRO A 56 10.35 16.48 0.88
N ILE A 57 9.75 15.40 0.40
CA ILE A 57 9.43 15.21 -1.02
C ILE A 57 7.92 15.41 -1.18
N ASP A 58 7.47 15.97 -2.30
CA ASP A 58 6.03 16.08 -2.59
C ASP A 58 5.57 14.96 -3.54
N LEU A 59 4.27 14.86 -3.78
CA LEU A 59 3.64 13.79 -4.58
C LEU A 59 4.05 13.80 -6.07
N ASP A 60 4.77 14.81 -6.54
CA ASP A 60 5.32 14.85 -7.90
C ASP A 60 6.31 13.71 -8.18
N LYS A 61 6.98 13.19 -7.14
CA LYS A 61 7.90 12.05 -7.21
C LYS A 61 7.22 10.68 -7.05
N VAL A 62 5.95 10.67 -6.72
CA VAL A 62 5.16 9.44 -6.67
C VAL A 62 4.71 9.12 -8.09
N VAL A 63 5.21 8.01 -8.62
CA VAL A 63 4.93 7.57 -9.99
C VAL A 63 3.64 6.76 -10.09
N GLY A 64 3.18 6.16 -9.00
CA GLY A 64 1.94 5.39 -8.97
C GLY A 64 1.54 4.95 -7.57
N VAL A 65 0.35 4.34 -7.48
CA VAL A 65 -0.19 3.71 -6.27
C VAL A 65 -0.60 2.28 -6.59
N ALA A 66 -0.04 1.32 -5.89
CA ALA A 66 -0.52 -0.08 -5.89
C ALA A 66 -1.57 -0.23 -4.79
N ILE A 67 -2.80 -0.55 -5.16
CA ILE A 67 -3.95 -0.64 -4.25
C ILE A 67 -4.17 -2.11 -3.92
N THR A 68 -4.05 -2.46 -2.64
CA THR A 68 -4.26 -3.83 -2.17
C THR A 68 -5.74 -4.18 -2.06
N HIS A 69 -6.53 -3.29 -1.46
CA HIS A 69 -7.99 -3.41 -1.29
C HIS A 69 -8.65 -2.06 -0.95
N LEU A 70 -9.98 -2.06 -0.76
CA LEU A 70 -10.75 -0.81 -0.65
C LEU A 70 -11.29 -0.51 0.76
N HIS A 71 -10.74 -1.08 1.83
CA HIS A 71 -11.05 -0.60 3.17
C HIS A 71 -10.57 0.84 3.36
N ALA A 72 -11.25 1.59 4.22
CA ALA A 72 -11.00 3.03 4.38
C ALA A 72 -9.59 3.34 4.87
N ASP A 73 -9.03 2.52 5.72
CA ASP A 73 -7.67 2.64 6.25
C ASP A 73 -6.57 2.36 5.20
N HIS A 74 -6.94 1.87 4.01
CA HIS A 74 -6.05 1.67 2.85
C HIS A 74 -6.38 2.58 1.67
N ALA A 75 -7.63 3.03 1.52
CA ALA A 75 -8.10 3.67 0.28
C ALA A 75 -8.72 5.06 0.45
N SER A 76 -8.93 5.55 1.68
CA SER A 76 -9.63 6.81 1.95
C SER A 76 -8.97 8.07 1.35
N GLY A 77 -7.69 8.04 1.05
CA GLY A 77 -6.94 9.16 0.47
C GLY A 77 -6.87 9.16 -1.06
N LEU A 78 -7.45 8.16 -1.73
CA LEU A 78 -7.39 8.04 -3.19
C LEU A 78 -8.05 9.23 -3.91
N GLU A 79 -9.15 9.77 -3.39
CA GLU A 79 -9.79 10.96 -3.94
C GLU A 79 -8.85 12.17 -3.87
N ASP A 80 -8.26 12.44 -2.71
CA ASP A 80 -7.33 13.55 -2.51
C ASP A 80 -6.09 13.40 -3.40
N PHE A 81 -5.56 12.19 -3.50
CA PHE A 81 -4.40 11.90 -4.35
C PHE A 81 -4.72 12.14 -5.83
N ALA A 82 -5.88 11.67 -6.31
CA ALA A 82 -6.32 11.89 -7.68
C ALA A 82 -6.50 13.38 -7.97
N TYR A 83 -7.20 14.10 -7.10
CA TYR A 83 -7.45 15.54 -7.26
C TYR A 83 -6.19 16.37 -7.19
N PHE A 84 -5.25 16.05 -6.29
CA PHE A 84 -3.98 16.75 -6.23
C PHE A 84 -3.18 16.60 -7.55
N ASN A 85 -3.09 15.37 -8.07
CA ASN A 85 -2.42 15.13 -9.35
C ASN A 85 -3.15 15.84 -10.49
N TYR A 86 -4.47 15.75 -10.58
CA TYR A 86 -5.26 16.34 -11.64
C TYR A 86 -5.26 17.87 -11.60
N PHE A 87 -5.55 18.47 -10.44
CA PHE A 87 -5.70 19.93 -10.34
C PHE A 87 -4.38 20.67 -10.12
N MET A 88 -3.43 20.09 -9.37
CA MET A 88 -2.18 20.77 -9.02
C MET A 88 -1.04 20.39 -9.97
N LEU A 89 -0.86 19.10 -10.23
CA LEU A 89 0.23 18.61 -11.07
C LEU A 89 -0.15 18.51 -12.56
N LYS A 90 -1.44 18.70 -12.91
CA LYS A 90 -1.96 18.67 -14.28
C LYS A 90 -1.66 17.35 -15.01
N ARG A 91 -1.69 16.24 -14.27
CA ARG A 91 -1.48 14.88 -14.79
C ARG A 91 -2.52 13.93 -14.23
N ARG A 92 -2.68 12.78 -14.88
CA ARG A 92 -3.40 11.63 -14.31
C ARG A 92 -2.37 10.72 -13.64
N PRO A 93 -2.52 10.41 -12.36
CA PRO A 93 -1.68 9.43 -11.70
C PRO A 93 -1.98 8.02 -12.23
N LEU A 94 -0.99 7.13 -12.10
CA LEU A 94 -1.12 5.72 -12.44
C LEU A 94 -1.50 4.94 -11.17
N TRP A 95 -2.58 4.15 -11.26
CA TRP A 95 -2.99 3.24 -10.19
C TRP A 95 -2.90 1.81 -10.69
N LEU A 96 -2.43 0.92 -9.82
CA LEU A 96 -2.30 -0.49 -10.10
C LEU A 96 -3.19 -1.26 -9.11
N ALA A 97 -4.09 -2.08 -9.61
CA ALA A 97 -4.98 -2.90 -8.78
C ALA A 97 -5.39 -4.17 -9.52
N HIS A 98 -5.65 -5.24 -8.77
CA HIS A 98 -6.29 -6.42 -9.35
C HIS A 98 -7.71 -6.07 -9.85
N PRO A 99 -8.21 -6.66 -10.95
CA PRO A 99 -9.54 -6.35 -11.48
C PRO A 99 -10.66 -6.45 -10.43
N ASP A 100 -10.65 -7.44 -9.55
CA ASP A 100 -11.67 -7.61 -8.52
C ASP A 100 -11.63 -6.49 -7.46
N VAL A 101 -10.45 -5.95 -7.15
CA VAL A 101 -10.30 -4.75 -6.31
C VAL A 101 -10.82 -3.52 -7.04
N SER A 102 -10.41 -3.33 -8.29
CA SER A 102 -10.74 -2.13 -9.06
C SER A 102 -12.20 -2.07 -9.53
N LEU A 103 -12.92 -3.19 -9.55
CA LEU A 103 -14.33 -3.26 -9.97
C LEU A 103 -15.23 -2.28 -9.19
N HIS A 104 -14.98 -2.13 -7.90
CA HIS A 104 -15.74 -1.27 -7.01
C HIS A 104 -15.11 0.10 -6.75
N LEU A 105 -13.94 0.38 -7.31
CA LEU A 105 -13.18 1.60 -7.07
C LEU A 105 -13.96 2.87 -7.42
N TRP A 106 -14.60 2.90 -8.59
CA TRP A 106 -15.40 4.05 -9.00
C TRP A 106 -16.79 4.05 -8.36
N THR A 107 -17.59 3.03 -8.61
CA THR A 107 -19.00 3.00 -8.20
C THR A 107 -19.20 2.81 -6.71
N GLY A 108 -18.30 2.07 -6.05
CA GLY A 108 -18.37 1.78 -4.61
C GLY A 108 -17.68 2.80 -3.73
N LEU A 109 -16.63 3.50 -4.24
CA LEU A 109 -15.82 4.38 -3.41
C LEU A 109 -15.82 5.84 -3.90
N LEU A 110 -15.41 6.12 -5.13
CA LEU A 110 -15.03 7.47 -5.55
C LEU A 110 -16.16 8.29 -6.21
N SER A 111 -17.13 7.64 -6.84
CA SER A 111 -18.16 8.36 -7.62
C SER A 111 -19.04 9.30 -6.78
N ALA A 112 -19.16 9.06 -5.48
CA ALA A 112 -19.93 9.94 -4.60
C ALA A 112 -19.30 11.36 -4.49
N GLY A 113 -17.98 11.43 -4.41
CA GLY A 113 -17.22 12.70 -4.39
C GLY A 113 -16.86 13.21 -5.78
N MET A 114 -16.41 12.34 -6.66
CA MET A 114 -15.80 12.71 -7.94
C MET A 114 -16.76 12.64 -9.15
N GLY A 115 -17.85 11.87 -9.07
CA GLY A 115 -18.72 11.54 -10.21
C GLY A 115 -19.90 12.49 -10.44
N ARG A 116 -19.99 13.61 -9.71
CA ARG A 116 -21.12 14.55 -9.86
C ARG A 116 -21.05 15.30 -11.19
N THR A 117 -22.21 15.38 -11.86
CA THR A 117 -22.34 16.18 -13.06
C THR A 117 -22.01 17.64 -12.77
N ARG A 118 -21.17 18.22 -13.60
CA ARG A 118 -20.78 19.64 -13.56
C ARG A 118 -21.05 20.31 -14.89
N MET A 119 -21.28 21.61 -14.86
CA MET A 119 -21.32 22.44 -16.06
C MET A 119 -19.91 22.92 -16.37
N THR A 120 -19.49 22.81 -17.63
CA THR A 120 -18.28 23.49 -18.12
C THR A 120 -18.51 24.99 -18.33
N ALA A 121 -17.46 25.73 -18.57
CA ALA A 121 -17.56 27.18 -18.90
C ALA A 121 -18.40 27.42 -20.17
N GLU A 122 -18.42 26.44 -21.08
CA GLU A 122 -19.18 26.48 -22.34
C GLU A 122 -20.63 26.02 -22.17
N GLY A 123 -21.09 25.76 -20.93
CA GLY A 123 -22.47 25.33 -20.63
C GLY A 123 -22.75 23.87 -20.96
N VAL A 124 -21.74 23.05 -21.15
CA VAL A 124 -21.89 21.60 -21.39
C VAL A 124 -21.96 20.85 -20.08
N SER A 125 -22.95 19.95 -19.95
CA SER A 125 -23.07 19.06 -18.80
C SER A 125 -22.12 17.87 -18.95
N VAL A 126 -21.19 17.71 -18.03
CA VAL A 126 -20.20 16.61 -18.01
C VAL A 126 -20.41 15.75 -16.78
N ARG A 127 -20.51 14.44 -17.00
CA ARG A 127 -20.47 13.44 -15.91
C ARG A 127 -19.11 12.74 -15.93
N PRO A 128 -18.23 13.05 -14.99
CA PRO A 128 -16.90 12.48 -14.96
C PRO A 128 -16.92 10.96 -14.75
N GLN A 129 -15.88 10.30 -15.22
CA GLN A 129 -15.56 8.90 -15.01
C GLN A 129 -14.18 8.77 -14.36
N LEU A 130 -13.84 7.61 -13.83
CA LEU A 130 -12.53 7.36 -13.22
C LEU A 130 -11.37 7.72 -14.18
N SER A 131 -11.50 7.34 -15.45
CA SER A 131 -10.50 7.59 -16.50
C SER A 131 -10.25 9.06 -16.83
N ASP A 132 -11.11 9.97 -16.37
CA ASP A 132 -10.85 11.41 -16.51
C ASP A 132 -9.80 11.89 -15.50
N TYR A 133 -9.60 11.16 -14.40
CA TYR A 133 -8.73 11.54 -13.29
C TYR A 133 -7.49 10.68 -13.16
N VAL A 134 -7.56 9.38 -13.48
CA VAL A 134 -6.48 8.42 -13.27
C VAL A 134 -6.35 7.46 -14.44
N ASP A 135 -5.16 6.92 -14.62
CA ASP A 135 -4.90 5.79 -15.51
C ASP A 135 -4.75 4.51 -14.67
N LEU A 136 -5.61 3.52 -14.92
CA LEU A 136 -5.63 2.26 -14.19
C LEU A 136 -4.88 1.16 -14.93
N ILE A 137 -3.93 0.52 -14.25
CA ILE A 137 -3.17 -0.63 -14.76
C ILE A 137 -3.65 -1.87 -14.01
N PRO A 138 -4.23 -2.87 -14.70
CA PRO A 138 -4.67 -4.10 -14.06
C PRO A 138 -3.47 -4.95 -13.64
N LEU A 139 -3.41 -5.31 -12.35
CA LEU A 139 -2.52 -6.35 -11.84
C LEU A 139 -3.06 -7.74 -12.22
N SER A 140 -2.21 -8.76 -12.16
CA SER A 140 -2.55 -10.12 -12.53
C SER A 140 -1.96 -11.13 -11.55
N ILE A 141 -2.77 -12.11 -11.12
CA ILE A 141 -2.30 -13.23 -10.28
C ILE A 141 -1.50 -14.27 -11.05
N THR A 142 -1.46 -14.19 -12.39
CA THR A 142 -0.80 -15.19 -13.24
C THR A 142 0.51 -14.72 -13.86
N ARG A 143 0.79 -13.42 -13.80
CA ARG A 143 1.99 -12.83 -14.39
C ARG A 143 2.37 -11.53 -13.70
N ALA A 144 3.66 -11.24 -13.65
CA ALA A 144 4.15 -9.93 -13.24
C ALA A 144 3.71 -8.82 -14.21
N VAL A 145 3.54 -7.62 -13.68
CA VAL A 145 3.23 -6.40 -14.42
C VAL A 145 4.37 -5.41 -14.21
N ASP A 146 5.03 -5.03 -15.29
CA ASP A 146 6.12 -4.07 -15.24
C ASP A 146 5.58 -2.64 -15.18
N PHE A 147 6.15 -1.84 -14.27
CA PHE A 147 5.77 -0.47 -14.02
C PHE A 147 6.99 0.38 -13.63
N GLY A 148 7.50 1.20 -14.55
CA GLY A 148 8.72 1.96 -14.31
C GLY A 148 9.89 1.04 -13.94
N PRO A 149 10.59 1.26 -12.81
CA PRO A 149 11.65 0.38 -12.34
C PRO A 149 11.12 -0.86 -11.58
N PHE A 150 9.81 -1.01 -11.42
CA PHE A 150 9.18 -2.06 -10.62
C PHE A 150 8.58 -3.14 -11.49
N SER A 151 8.68 -4.39 -11.05
CA SER A 151 7.93 -5.54 -11.59
C SER A 151 7.08 -6.12 -10.48
N ILE A 152 5.76 -6.15 -10.65
CA ILE A 152 4.78 -6.39 -9.59
C ILE A 152 4.01 -7.68 -9.86
N GLU A 153 4.12 -8.63 -8.95
CA GLU A 153 3.25 -9.80 -8.86
C GLU A 153 2.22 -9.58 -7.75
N CYS A 154 1.00 -10.07 -7.92
CA CYS A 154 0.00 -10.08 -6.85
C CYS A 154 -0.58 -11.47 -6.63
N ARG A 155 -1.09 -11.72 -5.43
CA ARG A 155 -1.79 -12.94 -5.02
C ARG A 155 -2.99 -12.55 -4.17
N GLU A 156 -4.15 -13.17 -4.39
CA GLU A 156 -5.32 -13.02 -3.53
C GLU A 156 -5.04 -13.46 -2.09
N THR A 157 -5.60 -12.76 -1.12
CA THR A 157 -5.50 -13.05 0.30
C THR A 157 -6.84 -13.46 0.90
N MET A 158 -6.82 -13.99 2.11
CA MET A 158 -8.03 -14.37 2.84
C MET A 158 -8.52 -13.18 3.68
N HIS A 159 -9.36 -12.35 3.09
CA HIS A 159 -9.88 -11.15 3.75
C HIS A 159 -11.38 -10.96 3.47
N SER A 160 -12.03 -9.99 4.14
CA SER A 160 -13.48 -9.76 4.06
C SER A 160 -13.96 -9.18 2.72
N ILE A 161 -13.07 -8.55 1.97
CA ILE A 161 -13.30 -8.04 0.61
C ILE A 161 -12.15 -8.47 -0.30
N PRO A 162 -12.29 -8.38 -1.65
CA PRO A 162 -11.20 -8.67 -2.56
C PRO A 162 -9.93 -7.91 -2.17
N THR A 163 -8.88 -8.65 -1.85
CA THR A 163 -7.60 -8.12 -1.33
C THR A 163 -6.44 -8.88 -1.98
N THR A 164 -5.35 -8.18 -2.28
CA THR A 164 -4.16 -8.79 -2.85
C THR A 164 -2.89 -8.44 -2.10
N ALA A 165 -2.11 -9.46 -1.76
CA ALA A 165 -0.71 -9.33 -1.40
C ALA A 165 0.14 -8.98 -2.62
N LEU A 166 1.30 -8.39 -2.41
CA LEU A 166 2.20 -7.94 -3.46
C LEU A 166 3.62 -8.48 -3.27
N LYS A 167 4.25 -8.94 -4.36
CA LYS A 167 5.71 -9.04 -4.47
C LYS A 167 6.20 -8.06 -5.52
N ILE A 168 7.17 -7.24 -5.16
CA ILE A 168 7.67 -6.16 -6.00
C ILE A 168 9.17 -6.31 -6.17
N GLN A 169 9.61 -6.50 -7.40
CA GLN A 169 11.01 -6.59 -7.76
C GLN A 169 11.49 -5.25 -8.31
N ALA A 170 12.63 -4.78 -7.82
CA ALA A 170 13.31 -3.59 -8.34
C ALA A 170 14.77 -3.58 -7.88
N ALA A 171 15.66 -3.02 -8.68
CA ALA A 171 17.10 -2.88 -8.36
C ALA A 171 17.77 -4.22 -7.96
N GLY A 172 17.29 -5.36 -8.49
CA GLY A 172 17.81 -6.70 -8.17
C GLY A 172 17.38 -7.25 -6.82
N ARG A 173 16.41 -6.63 -6.15
CA ARG A 173 15.84 -7.03 -4.87
C ARG A 173 14.35 -7.28 -4.98
N THR A 174 13.83 -8.06 -4.04
CA THR A 174 12.41 -8.41 -3.97
C THR A 174 11.83 -8.00 -2.61
N PHE A 175 10.80 -7.17 -2.65
CA PHE A 175 9.99 -6.79 -1.51
C PHE A 175 8.68 -7.56 -1.51
N GLY A 176 8.25 -8.08 -0.36
CA GLY A 176 6.97 -8.76 -0.16
C GLY A 176 6.07 -8.02 0.82
N PHE A 177 4.79 -7.89 0.50
CA PHE A 177 3.78 -7.32 1.38
C PHE A 177 2.56 -8.23 1.45
N SER A 178 2.17 -8.63 2.67
CA SER A 178 1.02 -9.53 2.87
C SER A 178 -0.31 -8.89 2.50
N ALA A 179 -0.42 -7.56 2.56
CA ALA A 179 -1.69 -6.87 2.73
C ALA A 179 -2.47 -7.47 3.92
N ASP A 180 -3.78 -7.22 4.02
CA ASP A 180 -4.61 -7.82 5.06
C ASP A 180 -4.98 -9.26 4.70
N SER A 181 -4.80 -10.17 5.64
CA SER A 181 -5.08 -11.60 5.43
C SER A 181 -5.27 -12.34 6.74
N ALA A 182 -6.26 -13.20 6.82
CA ALA A 182 -6.22 -14.29 7.78
C ALA A 182 -4.94 -15.10 7.63
N HIS A 183 -4.62 -15.92 8.62
CA HIS A 183 -3.44 -16.77 8.58
C HIS A 183 -3.49 -17.74 7.38
N ASP A 184 -2.60 -17.55 6.42
CA ASP A 184 -2.44 -18.38 5.23
C ASP A 184 -0.98 -18.85 5.09
N PRO A 185 -0.66 -20.13 5.45
CA PRO A 185 0.67 -20.67 5.22
C PRO A 185 1.13 -20.60 3.76
N GLY A 186 0.21 -20.71 2.80
CA GLY A 186 0.53 -20.60 1.38
C GLY A 186 0.91 -19.18 0.98
N LEU A 187 0.35 -18.14 1.63
CA LEU A 187 0.79 -16.75 1.44
C LEU A 187 2.21 -16.55 1.97
N ILE A 188 2.49 -17.09 3.17
CA ILE A 188 3.82 -17.02 3.78
C ILE A 188 4.87 -17.71 2.88
N GLU A 189 4.54 -18.88 2.33
CA GLU A 189 5.41 -19.59 1.39
C GLU A 189 5.63 -18.78 0.10
N TRP A 190 4.57 -18.15 -0.44
CA TRP A 190 4.66 -17.31 -1.63
C TRP A 190 5.52 -16.07 -1.42
N LEU A 191 5.50 -15.49 -0.22
CA LEU A 191 6.33 -14.34 0.16
C LEU A 191 7.78 -14.72 0.48
N ASN A 192 8.05 -15.98 0.85
CA ASN A 192 9.35 -16.43 1.33
C ASN A 192 10.55 -16.11 0.40
N PRO A 193 10.44 -16.10 -0.95
CA PRO A 193 11.55 -15.69 -1.80
C PRO A 193 11.96 -14.21 -1.69
N ALA A 194 11.16 -13.34 -1.04
CA ALA A 194 11.49 -11.93 -0.90
C ALA A 194 12.69 -11.70 0.04
N ASP A 195 13.47 -10.65 -0.24
CA ASP A 195 14.60 -10.20 0.60
C ASP A 195 14.10 -9.51 1.88
N LEU A 196 13.00 -8.76 1.79
CA LEU A 196 12.29 -8.15 2.91
C LEU A 196 10.79 -8.42 2.78
N ILE A 197 10.18 -8.89 3.86
CA ILE A 197 8.74 -9.16 3.94
C ILE A 197 8.12 -8.23 4.97
N VAL A 198 7.10 -7.48 4.59
CA VAL A 198 6.21 -6.78 5.52
C VAL A 198 4.92 -7.58 5.66
N HIS A 199 4.59 -7.97 6.87
CA HIS A 199 3.39 -8.77 7.17
C HIS A 199 2.53 -8.05 8.21
N GLU A 200 1.22 -8.09 8.01
CA GLU A 200 0.26 -7.64 9.01
C GLU A 200 0.21 -8.58 10.21
N ALA A 201 -0.22 -8.11 11.37
CA ALA A 201 -0.51 -8.97 12.50
C ALA A 201 -1.55 -8.38 13.44
N THR A 202 -2.35 -9.26 14.07
CA THR A 202 -3.27 -8.88 15.13
C THR A 202 -2.89 -9.53 16.46
N THR A 203 -3.28 -8.87 17.57
CA THR A 203 -3.16 -9.42 18.92
C THR A 203 -4.28 -10.40 19.29
N LEU A 204 -5.31 -10.51 18.46
CA LEU A 204 -6.38 -11.47 18.67
C LEU A 204 -5.84 -12.90 18.62
N ALA A 205 -6.36 -13.76 19.50
CA ALA A 205 -5.97 -15.17 19.52
C ALA A 205 -6.42 -15.90 18.24
N GLU A 206 -7.59 -15.54 17.71
CA GLU A 206 -8.14 -16.06 16.45
C GLU A 206 -8.71 -14.90 15.64
N SER A 207 -8.57 -14.97 14.33
CA SER A 207 -9.19 -14.01 13.39
C SER A 207 -9.40 -14.67 12.04
N GLU A 208 -10.53 -14.36 11.42
CA GLU A 208 -10.87 -14.83 10.06
C GLU A 208 -10.40 -13.86 8.96
N VAL A 209 -9.87 -12.70 9.35
CA VAL A 209 -9.53 -11.61 8.43
C VAL A 209 -8.14 -11.02 8.64
N HIS A 210 -7.49 -11.31 9.77
CA HIS A 210 -6.13 -10.87 10.08
C HIS A 210 -5.30 -12.02 10.65
N THR A 211 -3.98 -11.95 10.49
CA THR A 211 -3.06 -13.00 10.96
C THR A 211 -2.75 -12.82 12.45
N PRO A 212 -3.15 -13.75 13.36
CA PRO A 212 -2.72 -13.71 14.75
C PRO A 212 -1.18 -13.77 14.85
N TYR A 213 -0.57 -12.85 15.58
CA TYR A 213 0.88 -12.73 15.73
C TYR A 213 1.57 -14.04 16.11
N ARG A 214 0.94 -14.87 16.96
CA ARG A 214 1.49 -16.16 17.38
C ARG A 214 1.90 -17.08 16.24
N HIS A 215 1.20 -17.02 15.08
CA HIS A 215 1.53 -17.84 13.93
C HIS A 215 2.82 -17.36 13.25
N LEU A 216 3.02 -16.04 13.21
CA LEU A 216 4.25 -15.45 12.67
C LEU A 216 5.43 -15.66 13.63
N ALA A 217 5.21 -15.53 14.94
CA ALA A 217 6.23 -15.77 15.96
C ALA A 217 6.74 -17.22 15.99
N ALA A 218 5.91 -18.17 15.57
CA ALA A 218 6.27 -19.60 15.48
C ALA A 218 7.05 -19.98 14.21
N LEU A 219 7.22 -19.06 13.24
CA LEU A 219 7.96 -19.32 12.02
C LEU A 219 9.46 -19.54 12.30
N PRO A 220 10.19 -20.21 11.38
CA PRO A 220 11.63 -20.35 11.48
C PRO A 220 12.34 -19.01 11.63
N GLU A 221 13.41 -18.96 12.41
CA GLU A 221 14.17 -17.73 12.70
C GLU A 221 14.67 -17.05 11.43
N GLU A 222 15.16 -17.83 10.45
CA GLU A 222 15.63 -17.32 9.16
C GLU A 222 14.56 -16.56 8.40
N LEU A 223 13.30 -17.02 8.47
CA LEU A 223 12.18 -16.33 7.84
C LEU A 223 11.79 -15.07 8.63
N ARG A 224 11.72 -15.18 9.97
CA ARG A 224 11.42 -14.03 10.84
C ARG A 224 12.45 -12.91 10.72
N ALA A 225 13.73 -13.25 10.52
CA ALA A 225 14.82 -12.26 10.39
C ALA A 225 14.62 -11.29 9.21
N LYS A 226 14.00 -11.74 8.13
CA LYS A 226 13.66 -10.89 6.97
C LYS A 226 12.23 -10.34 6.98
N MET A 227 11.46 -10.59 8.05
CA MET A 227 10.13 -10.03 8.23
C MET A 227 10.15 -8.74 9.03
N ARG A 228 9.16 -7.91 8.77
CA ARG A 228 8.78 -6.74 9.57
C ARG A 228 7.28 -6.75 9.75
N LEU A 229 6.80 -6.31 10.91
CA LEU A 229 5.38 -6.22 11.18
C LEU A 229 4.86 -4.81 10.87
N SER A 230 3.66 -4.76 10.33
CA SER A 230 2.86 -3.56 10.08
C SER A 230 1.39 -3.87 10.34
N HIS A 231 0.51 -2.87 10.17
CA HIS A 231 -0.93 -3.03 10.38
C HIS A 231 -1.25 -3.58 11.77
N LEU A 232 -0.63 -2.95 12.79
CA LEU A 232 -0.70 -3.40 14.17
C LEU A 232 -1.71 -2.59 14.98
N PRO A 233 -2.47 -3.24 15.88
CA PRO A 233 -3.29 -2.52 16.84
C PRO A 233 -2.43 -1.82 17.90
N ASP A 234 -2.93 -0.72 18.46
CA ASP A 234 -2.22 0.12 19.43
C ASP A 234 -1.78 -0.63 20.71
N ASN A 235 -2.41 -1.76 21.02
CA ASN A 235 -2.06 -2.61 22.16
C ASN A 235 -1.04 -3.71 21.85
N PHE A 236 -0.40 -3.67 20.68
CA PHE A 236 0.65 -4.63 20.35
C PHE A 236 1.90 -4.39 21.21
N ASP A 237 2.34 -5.43 21.92
CA ASP A 237 3.56 -5.36 22.75
C ASP A 237 4.81 -5.59 21.88
N GLU A 238 5.32 -4.48 21.35
CA GLU A 238 6.52 -4.50 20.54
C GLU A 238 7.77 -5.00 21.27
N ALA A 239 7.87 -4.72 22.58
CA ALA A 239 9.04 -5.09 23.37
C ALA A 239 9.19 -6.62 23.52
N SER A 240 8.09 -7.37 23.46
CA SER A 240 8.10 -8.83 23.50
C SER A 240 8.13 -9.48 22.11
N SER A 241 8.06 -8.68 21.04
CA SER A 241 8.03 -9.22 19.68
C SER A 241 9.36 -9.81 19.25
N VAL A 242 9.31 -11.03 18.70
CA VAL A 242 10.48 -11.70 18.07
C VAL A 242 10.63 -11.35 16.59
N ILE A 243 9.78 -10.47 16.07
CA ILE A 243 9.85 -9.92 14.71
C ILE A 243 9.87 -8.40 14.84
N GLU A 244 10.79 -7.75 14.15
CA GLU A 244 10.91 -6.28 14.20
C GLU A 244 9.66 -5.60 13.64
N VAL A 245 9.17 -4.58 14.36
CA VAL A 245 8.05 -3.75 13.94
C VAL A 245 8.57 -2.61 13.06
N LEU A 246 7.91 -2.34 11.94
CA LEU A 246 8.21 -1.18 11.10
C LEU A 246 8.02 0.13 11.87
N LYS A 247 8.84 1.11 11.55
CA LYS A 247 8.76 2.45 12.13
C LYS A 247 8.46 3.48 11.07
N GLU A 248 7.42 4.28 11.29
CA GLU A 248 7.07 5.41 10.43
C GLU A 248 8.26 6.34 10.20
N GLY A 249 8.48 6.72 8.96
CA GLY A 249 9.54 7.64 8.58
C GLY A 249 10.96 7.09 8.72
N ARG A 250 11.16 5.81 9.03
CA ARG A 250 12.48 5.17 8.99
C ARG A 250 12.77 4.66 7.57
N LEU A 251 13.99 4.90 7.10
CA LEU A 251 14.47 4.33 5.84
C LEU A 251 14.99 2.90 6.05
N TYR A 252 14.45 1.98 5.25
CA TYR A 252 14.95 0.61 5.13
C TYR A 252 15.51 0.41 3.71
N VAL A 253 16.63 -0.28 3.59
CA VAL A 253 17.18 -0.76 2.31
C VAL A 253 16.85 -2.25 2.22
N VAL A 254 16.24 -2.66 1.12
CA VAL A 254 15.82 -4.04 0.85
C VAL A 254 16.98 -4.88 0.35
#